data_178983fb107cce71604de83597ecdbb5
#
_entry.id   178983fb107cce71604de83597ecdbb5
#
_cell.length_a   1.000
_cell.length_b   1.000
_cell.length_c   1.000
_cell.angle_alpha   90.00
_cell.angle_beta   90.00
_cell.angle_gamma   90.00
#
_symmetry.space_group_name_H-M   'P 1'
#
loop_
_entity.id
_entity.type
_entity.pdbx_description
1 polymer ?
#
loop_
_entity_poly.entity_id
_entity_poly.type
_entity_poly.pdbx_seq_one_letter_code
_entity_poly.pdbx_strand_id
1 'polypeptide(L)'
;TVIHHGGGMGTSNSFLILVPELNLGIVAAENAGTGITPVVCRAAISLALGQDPETEVEDLRLGRALDEIEGCYKSQYDMYELKVSRVNNVLQADLQTDDGYFSFPLLVKDLDNLEFSTYSLKAGNKAAVVFYRNKTSGAVEFAAYDRFLYRRV
;
A
#
# COMPACT_ATOMS: atom_id res chain seq x y z
N THR A 1 -23.39 -12.58 -9.94
CA THR A 1 -22.98 -11.57 -10.93
C THR A 1 -22.82 -10.23 -10.25
N VAL A 2 -21.71 -9.51 -10.48
CA VAL A 2 -21.52 -8.13 -10.03
C VAL A 2 -21.52 -7.23 -11.28
N ILE A 3 -22.37 -6.22 -11.27
CA ILE A 3 -22.48 -5.23 -12.33
C ILE A 3 -22.05 -3.89 -11.75
N HIS A 4 -21.17 -3.19 -12.41
CA HIS A 4 -20.76 -1.87 -11.94
C HIS A 4 -20.51 -0.90 -13.09
N HIS A 5 -20.65 0.39 -12.80
CA HIS A 5 -20.36 1.48 -13.74
C HIS A 5 -19.86 2.72 -12.99
N GLY A 6 -18.87 3.38 -13.54
CA GLY A 6 -18.37 4.68 -13.08
C GLY A 6 -18.85 5.80 -13.96
N GLY A 7 -19.01 6.98 -13.36
CA GLY A 7 -19.29 8.23 -14.08
C GLY A 7 -18.39 9.34 -13.54
N GLY A 8 -17.91 10.22 -14.43
CA GLY A 8 -17.07 11.35 -14.02
C GLY A 8 -17.27 12.53 -14.94
N MET A 9 -17.33 13.73 -14.36
CA MET A 9 -17.39 14.98 -15.08
C MET A 9 -16.70 16.10 -14.28
N GLY A 10 -15.49 16.48 -14.72
CA GLY A 10 -14.68 17.46 -14.01
C GLY A 10 -14.31 17.00 -12.61
N THR A 11 -14.81 17.70 -11.60
CA THR A 11 -14.56 17.38 -10.18
C THR A 11 -15.59 16.45 -9.56
N SER A 12 -16.60 16.01 -10.33
CA SER A 12 -17.67 15.15 -9.82
C SER A 12 -17.47 13.73 -10.33
N ASN A 13 -17.45 12.75 -9.42
CA ASN A 13 -17.39 11.34 -9.74
C ASN A 13 -18.56 10.59 -9.09
N SER A 14 -18.97 9.52 -9.74
CA SER A 14 -19.97 8.59 -9.20
C SER A 14 -19.58 7.15 -9.50
N PHE A 15 -20.07 6.24 -8.68
CA PHE A 15 -19.90 4.81 -8.92
C PHE A 15 -21.13 4.06 -8.44
N LEU A 16 -21.54 3.06 -9.22
CA LEU A 16 -22.65 2.18 -8.94
C LEU A 16 -22.17 0.74 -8.93
N ILE A 17 -22.60 -0.04 -7.94
CA ILE A 17 -22.47 -1.50 -7.93
C ILE A 17 -23.86 -2.12 -7.71
N LEU A 18 -24.17 -3.14 -8.49
CA LEU A 18 -25.37 -3.96 -8.36
C LEU A 18 -25.01 -5.44 -8.21
N VAL A 19 -25.65 -6.12 -7.29
CA VAL A 19 -25.59 -7.56 -7.10
C VAL A 19 -27.02 -8.10 -7.19
N PRO A 20 -27.54 -8.37 -8.40
CA PRO A 20 -28.95 -8.72 -8.60
C PRO A 20 -29.40 -9.95 -7.82
N GLU A 21 -28.53 -10.96 -7.69
CA GLU A 21 -28.84 -12.19 -6.96
C GLU A 21 -29.10 -11.96 -5.48
N LEU A 22 -28.60 -10.85 -4.93
CA LEU A 22 -28.80 -10.46 -3.54
C LEU A 22 -29.80 -9.31 -3.39
N ASN A 23 -30.39 -8.85 -4.49
CA ASN A 23 -31.23 -7.65 -4.54
C ASN A 23 -30.55 -6.45 -3.85
N LEU A 24 -29.27 -6.29 -4.08
CA LEU A 24 -28.39 -5.28 -3.45
C LEU A 24 -27.86 -4.31 -4.51
N GLY A 25 -27.97 -3.02 -4.21
CA GLY A 25 -27.38 -1.97 -5.03
C GLY A 25 -26.81 -0.87 -4.15
N ILE A 26 -25.62 -0.37 -4.52
CA ILE A 26 -24.94 0.71 -3.82
C ILE A 26 -24.51 1.76 -4.84
N VAL A 27 -24.73 3.03 -4.51
CA VAL A 27 -24.31 4.18 -5.28
C VAL A 27 -23.54 5.13 -4.37
N ALA A 28 -22.43 5.62 -4.84
CA ALA A 28 -21.69 6.73 -4.22
C ALA A 28 -21.43 7.82 -5.25
N ALA A 29 -21.45 9.07 -4.79
CA ALA A 29 -21.07 10.22 -5.60
C ALA A 29 -20.26 11.21 -4.77
N GLU A 30 -19.32 11.89 -5.42
CA GLU A 30 -18.49 12.93 -4.80
C GLU A 30 -18.39 14.16 -5.73
N ASN A 31 -18.07 15.29 -5.12
CA ASN A 31 -17.83 16.56 -5.85
C ASN A 31 -16.39 17.07 -5.64
N ALA A 32 -15.48 16.19 -5.25
CA ALA A 32 -14.09 16.52 -4.92
C ALA A 32 -13.05 15.96 -5.91
N GLY A 33 -13.46 15.11 -6.86
CA GLY A 33 -12.56 14.52 -7.85
C GLY A 33 -11.48 13.61 -7.28
N THR A 34 -11.72 13.02 -6.10
CA THR A 34 -10.72 12.18 -5.40
C THR A 34 -10.65 10.77 -5.97
N GLY A 35 -11.72 10.32 -6.67
CA GLY A 35 -11.81 8.95 -7.18
C GLY A 35 -12.10 7.90 -6.11
N ILE A 36 -12.52 8.29 -4.90
CA ILE A 36 -12.77 7.37 -3.78
C ILE A 36 -14.07 6.57 -3.93
N THR A 37 -15.00 6.99 -4.80
CA THR A 37 -16.34 6.38 -4.91
C THR A 37 -16.32 4.88 -5.18
N PRO A 38 -15.43 4.31 -6.03
CA PRO A 38 -15.34 2.85 -6.21
C PRO A 38 -14.93 2.12 -4.93
N VAL A 39 -13.99 2.68 -4.17
CA VAL A 39 -13.52 2.08 -2.89
C VAL A 39 -14.66 2.06 -1.88
N VAL A 40 -15.38 3.18 -1.73
CA VAL A 40 -16.55 3.28 -0.83
C VAL A 40 -17.62 2.26 -1.19
N CYS A 41 -17.97 2.12 -2.48
CA CYS A 41 -18.98 1.15 -2.92
C CYS A 41 -18.55 -0.29 -2.67
N ARG A 42 -17.29 -0.65 -2.93
CA ARG A 42 -16.75 -2.00 -2.66
C ARG A 42 -16.72 -2.29 -1.17
N ALA A 43 -16.27 -1.34 -0.35
CA ALA A 43 -16.29 -1.49 1.11
C ALA A 43 -17.70 -1.70 1.65
N ALA A 44 -18.67 -0.91 1.17
CA ALA A 44 -20.07 -1.03 1.59
C ALA A 44 -20.69 -2.39 1.19
N ILE A 45 -20.35 -2.92 0.01
CA ILE A 45 -20.77 -4.28 -0.39
C ILE A 45 -20.13 -5.34 0.51
N SER A 46 -18.82 -5.26 0.77
CA SER A 46 -18.15 -6.22 1.67
C SER A 46 -18.82 -6.25 3.04
N LEU A 47 -19.12 -5.07 3.63
CA LEU A 47 -19.87 -4.98 4.89
C LEU A 47 -21.27 -5.59 4.81
N ALA A 48 -22.00 -5.31 3.73
CA ALA A 48 -23.35 -5.87 3.54
C ALA A 48 -23.34 -7.41 3.41
N LEU A 49 -22.23 -7.98 2.96
CA LEU A 49 -22.00 -9.42 2.88
C LEU A 49 -21.40 -10.02 4.16
N GLY A 50 -21.18 -9.22 5.20
CA GLY A 50 -20.55 -9.66 6.45
C GLY A 50 -19.05 -9.94 6.33
N GLN A 51 -18.41 -9.39 5.30
CA GLN A 51 -16.98 -9.50 5.05
C GLN A 51 -16.25 -8.27 5.59
N ASP A 52 -14.96 -8.42 5.89
CA ASP A 52 -14.12 -7.32 6.30
C ASP A 52 -13.59 -6.54 5.07
N PRO A 53 -13.97 -5.26 4.88
CA PRO A 53 -13.50 -4.47 3.76
C PRO A 53 -11.97 -4.34 3.69
N GLU A 54 -11.29 -4.35 4.82
CA GLU A 54 -9.83 -4.24 4.86
C GLU A 54 -9.12 -5.48 4.32
N THR A 55 -9.84 -6.60 4.19
CA THR A 55 -9.32 -7.82 3.57
C THR A 55 -9.77 -7.99 2.12
N GLU A 56 -10.98 -7.50 1.79
CA GLU A 56 -11.61 -7.75 0.50
C GLU A 56 -11.37 -6.66 -0.53
N VAL A 57 -11.13 -5.42 -0.07
CA VAL A 57 -10.93 -4.27 -0.97
C VAL A 57 -9.44 -3.98 -1.09
N GLU A 58 -8.89 -4.19 -2.30
CA GLU A 58 -7.44 -4.07 -2.57
C GLU A 58 -6.86 -2.71 -2.16
N ASP A 59 -7.59 -1.62 -2.42
CA ASP A 59 -7.17 -0.27 -2.05
C ASP A 59 -7.01 -0.12 -0.52
N LEU A 60 -7.90 -0.72 0.27
CA LEU A 60 -7.84 -0.69 1.74
C LEU A 60 -6.74 -1.62 2.26
N ARG A 61 -6.60 -2.82 1.68
CA ARG A 61 -5.48 -3.73 1.99
C ARG A 61 -4.14 -3.06 1.74
N LEU A 62 -4.00 -2.40 0.59
CA LEU A 62 -2.79 -1.64 0.26
C LEU A 62 -2.55 -0.54 1.29
N GLY A 63 -3.56 0.30 1.59
CA GLY A 63 -3.46 1.36 2.58
C GLY A 63 -2.94 0.85 3.92
N ARG A 64 -3.56 -0.21 4.44
CA ARG A 64 -3.17 -0.85 5.70
C ARG A 64 -1.73 -1.39 5.67
N ALA A 65 -1.34 -2.11 4.61
CA ALA A 65 0.02 -2.62 4.48
C ALA A 65 1.05 -1.48 4.46
N LEU A 66 0.73 -0.36 3.79
CA LEU A 66 1.59 0.80 3.76
C LEU A 66 1.71 1.45 5.15
N ASP A 67 0.60 1.56 5.91
CA ASP A 67 0.62 2.08 7.29
C ASP A 67 1.51 1.22 8.20
N GLU A 68 1.53 -0.10 7.98
CA GLU A 68 2.34 -1.02 8.77
C GLU A 68 3.85 -0.89 8.51
N ILE A 69 4.25 -0.56 7.28
CA ILE A 69 5.67 -0.49 6.89
C ILE A 69 6.27 0.92 6.97
N GLU A 70 5.46 1.97 7.04
CA GLU A 70 5.97 3.33 7.25
C GLU A 70 6.75 3.43 8.56
N GLY A 71 7.93 4.04 8.51
CA GLY A 71 8.76 4.21 9.70
C GLY A 71 10.25 4.34 9.39
N CYS A 72 11.04 4.37 10.45
CA CYS A 72 12.49 4.39 10.38
C CYS A 72 13.05 3.01 10.76
N TYR A 73 14.05 2.59 10.03
CA TYR A 73 14.72 1.30 10.21
C TYR A 73 16.23 1.53 10.19
N LYS A 74 16.95 0.87 11.09
CA LYS A 74 18.39 1.00 11.19
C LYS A 74 19.09 -0.33 10.99
N SER A 75 20.21 -0.31 10.30
CA SER A 75 21.08 -1.47 10.15
C SER A 75 21.81 -1.78 11.46
N GLN A 76 22.49 -2.91 11.50
CA GLN A 76 23.32 -3.26 12.64
C GLN A 76 24.37 -2.16 12.93
N TYR A 77 24.54 -1.80 14.20
CA TYR A 77 25.40 -0.72 14.68
C TYR A 77 25.01 0.68 14.18
N ASP A 78 23.75 0.87 13.77
CA ASP A 78 23.21 2.16 13.28
C ASP A 78 24.03 2.78 12.14
N MET A 79 24.75 1.94 11.34
CA MET A 79 25.59 2.43 10.24
C MET A 79 24.76 3.05 9.11
N TYR A 80 23.58 2.47 8.83
CA TYR A 80 22.70 2.93 7.76
C TYR A 80 21.29 3.10 8.30
N GLU A 81 20.59 4.11 7.78
CA GLU A 81 19.19 4.36 8.11
C GLU A 81 18.35 4.28 6.83
N LEU A 82 17.25 3.52 6.91
CA LEU A 82 16.25 3.40 5.87
C LEU A 82 14.94 3.98 6.41
N LYS A 83 14.51 5.12 5.87
CA LYS A 83 13.23 5.73 6.19
C LYS A 83 12.23 5.40 5.10
N VAL A 84 11.08 4.86 5.49
CA VAL A 84 9.97 4.55 4.58
C VAL A 84 8.81 5.48 4.88
N SER A 85 8.32 6.18 3.87
CA SER A 85 7.24 7.16 4.00
C SER A 85 6.41 7.25 2.73
N ARG A 86 5.18 7.77 2.84
CA ARG A 86 4.35 8.13 1.69
C ARG A 86 4.57 9.59 1.31
N VAL A 87 4.88 9.80 0.04
CA VAL A 87 5.02 11.13 -0.55
C VAL A 87 4.12 11.19 -1.78
N ASN A 88 3.07 12.01 -1.76
CA ASN A 88 2.13 12.17 -2.87
C ASN A 88 1.55 10.83 -3.39
N ASN A 89 1.09 9.96 -2.49
CA ASN A 89 0.59 8.60 -2.78
C ASN A 89 1.62 7.62 -3.37
N VAL A 90 2.90 7.96 -3.34
CA VAL A 90 3.99 7.05 -3.71
C VAL A 90 4.72 6.63 -2.44
N LEU A 91 4.88 5.32 -2.26
CA LEU A 91 5.74 4.81 -1.21
C LEU A 91 7.19 5.04 -1.60
N GLN A 92 7.93 5.69 -0.73
CA GLN A 92 9.31 6.09 -0.95
C GLN A 92 10.19 5.55 0.17
N ALA A 93 11.37 5.08 -0.19
CA ALA A 93 12.42 4.75 0.74
C ALA A 93 13.59 5.71 0.58
N ASP A 94 14.01 6.27 1.69
CA ASP A 94 15.16 7.16 1.81
C ASP A 94 16.24 6.43 2.58
N LEU A 95 17.34 6.13 1.93
CA LEU A 95 18.47 5.40 2.48
C LEU A 95 19.65 6.35 2.72
N GLN A 96 20.08 6.45 3.97
CA GLN A 96 21.30 7.14 4.36
C GLN A 96 22.42 6.13 4.59
N THR A 97 23.56 6.33 3.93
CA THR A 97 24.78 5.52 4.03
C THR A 97 26.00 6.41 4.16
N ASP A 98 27.18 5.83 4.38
CA ASP A 98 28.46 6.56 4.36
C ASP A 98 28.75 7.17 2.99
N ASP A 99 28.24 6.57 1.91
CA ASP A 99 28.42 7.03 0.51
C ASP A 99 27.44 8.17 0.15
N GLY A 100 26.46 8.50 0.99
CA GLY A 100 25.48 9.55 0.77
C GLY A 100 24.04 9.17 1.03
N TYR A 101 23.14 10.00 0.49
CA TYR A 101 21.70 9.87 0.63
C TYR A 101 21.09 9.44 -0.70
N PHE A 102 20.23 8.41 -0.65
CA PHE A 102 19.55 7.84 -1.81
C PHE A 102 18.06 7.77 -1.55
N SER A 103 17.27 8.27 -2.48
CA SER A 103 15.82 8.22 -2.43
C SER A 103 15.28 7.44 -3.62
N PHE A 104 14.39 6.48 -3.38
CA PHE A 104 13.84 5.64 -4.44
C PHE A 104 12.40 5.21 -4.14
N PRO A 105 11.56 5.06 -5.17
CA PRO A 105 10.19 4.58 -4.99
C PRO A 105 10.18 3.08 -4.69
N LEU A 106 9.20 2.66 -3.90
CA LEU A 106 8.88 1.26 -3.65
C LEU A 106 7.60 0.90 -4.42
N LEU A 107 7.71 -0.04 -5.33
CA LEU A 107 6.60 -0.55 -6.13
C LEU A 107 6.14 -1.89 -5.56
N VAL A 108 4.86 -2.04 -5.32
CA VAL A 108 4.28 -3.28 -4.81
C VAL A 108 4.58 -4.43 -5.78
N LYS A 109 5.11 -5.53 -5.25
CA LYS A 109 5.32 -6.78 -5.99
C LYS A 109 4.45 -7.90 -5.42
N ASP A 110 4.43 -8.05 -4.09
CA ASP A 110 3.60 -9.01 -3.36
C ASP A 110 3.18 -8.37 -2.03
N LEU A 111 1.91 -8.03 -1.92
CA LEU A 111 1.38 -7.33 -0.75
C LEU A 111 1.27 -8.26 0.47
N ASP A 112 0.93 -9.52 0.27
CA ASP A 112 0.76 -10.49 1.35
C ASP A 112 2.09 -10.81 2.04
N ASN A 113 3.16 -10.84 1.26
CA ASN A 113 4.52 -11.02 1.76
C ASN A 113 5.28 -9.72 2.02
N LEU A 114 4.62 -8.55 1.88
CA LEU A 114 5.22 -7.21 2.01
C LEU A 114 6.50 -7.08 1.18
N GLU A 115 6.47 -7.60 -0.05
CA GLU A 115 7.58 -7.52 -0.99
C GLU A 115 7.37 -6.38 -1.98
N PHE A 116 8.38 -5.52 -2.09
CA PHE A 116 8.40 -4.38 -2.99
C PHE A 116 9.60 -4.47 -3.91
N SER A 117 9.50 -3.79 -5.04
CA SER A 117 10.60 -3.65 -5.98
C SER A 117 10.97 -2.19 -6.15
N THR A 118 12.26 -1.94 -6.35
CA THR A 118 12.78 -0.65 -6.76
C THR A 118 13.79 -0.85 -7.88
N TYR A 119 14.21 0.25 -8.51
CA TYR A 119 15.23 0.21 -9.55
C TYR A 119 16.51 0.82 -9.02
N SER A 120 17.59 0.04 -8.97
CA SER A 120 18.90 0.52 -8.57
C SER A 120 19.62 1.10 -9.79
N LEU A 121 19.76 2.42 -9.84
CA LEU A 121 20.51 3.10 -10.91
C LEU A 121 22.00 2.69 -10.91
N LYS A 122 22.56 2.42 -9.73
CA LYS A 122 23.97 2.01 -9.58
C LYS A 122 24.22 0.61 -10.11
N ALA A 123 23.29 -0.32 -9.87
CA ALA A 123 23.41 -1.70 -10.34
C ALA A 123 22.76 -1.93 -11.71
N GLY A 124 21.98 -0.98 -12.23
CA GLY A 124 21.26 -1.11 -13.50
C GLY A 124 20.19 -2.20 -13.52
N ASN A 125 19.71 -2.65 -12.35
CA ASN A 125 18.76 -3.74 -12.22
C ASN A 125 17.67 -3.41 -11.17
N LYS A 126 16.66 -4.26 -11.14
CA LYS A 126 15.63 -4.24 -10.08
C LYS A 126 16.22 -4.82 -8.80
N ALA A 127 15.93 -4.16 -7.68
CA ALA A 127 16.24 -4.65 -6.34
C ALA A 127 14.94 -4.89 -5.58
N ALA A 128 14.96 -5.86 -4.67
CA ALA A 128 13.84 -6.14 -3.78
C ALA A 128 14.01 -5.43 -2.45
N VAL A 129 12.89 -4.94 -1.89
CA VAL A 129 12.78 -4.51 -0.50
C VAL A 129 11.68 -5.36 0.14
N VAL A 130 12.02 -6.09 1.19
CA VAL A 130 11.09 -7.04 1.84
C VAL A 130 10.96 -6.67 3.30
N PHE A 131 9.72 -6.56 3.78
CA PHE A 131 9.47 -6.29 5.19
C PHE A 131 9.03 -7.57 5.90
N TYR A 132 9.50 -7.75 7.12
CA TYR A 132 9.24 -8.94 7.91
C TYR A 132 8.50 -8.61 9.19
N ARG A 133 7.45 -9.38 9.44
CA ARG A 133 6.67 -9.29 10.68
C ARG A 133 7.31 -10.12 11.79
N ASN A 134 7.26 -9.62 13.01
CA ASN A 134 7.54 -10.41 14.19
C ASN A 134 6.46 -11.50 14.34
N LYS A 135 6.88 -12.74 14.50
CA LYS A 135 5.96 -13.90 14.59
C LYS A 135 5.03 -13.88 15.79
N THR A 136 5.42 -13.18 16.84
CA THR A 136 4.65 -13.13 18.10
C THR A 136 3.69 -11.95 18.12
N SER A 137 4.16 -10.75 17.76
CA SER A 137 3.36 -9.52 17.80
C SER A 137 2.58 -9.26 16.49
N GLY A 138 2.98 -9.85 15.37
CA GLY A 138 2.46 -9.55 14.04
C GLY A 138 2.93 -8.22 13.46
N ALA A 139 3.58 -7.36 14.24
CA ALA A 139 4.05 -6.06 13.79
C ALA A 139 5.27 -6.19 12.86
N VAL A 140 5.39 -5.27 11.90
CA VAL A 140 6.58 -5.18 11.05
C VAL A 140 7.78 -4.76 11.90
N GLU A 141 8.81 -5.58 11.94
CA GLU A 141 10.00 -5.36 12.77
C GLU A 141 11.26 -5.14 11.95
N PHE A 142 11.35 -5.73 10.76
CA PHE A 142 12.54 -5.64 9.93
C PHE A 142 12.21 -5.27 8.50
N ALA A 143 13.17 -4.61 7.84
CA ALA A 143 13.23 -4.42 6.39
C ALA A 143 14.54 -4.99 5.86
N ALA A 144 14.49 -5.75 4.76
CA ALA A 144 15.67 -6.23 4.05
C ALA A 144 15.81 -5.47 2.72
N TYR A 145 16.97 -4.91 2.49
CA TYR A 145 17.33 -4.27 1.23
C TYR A 145 18.80 -4.51 0.90
N ASP A 146 19.07 -4.90 -0.35
CA ASP A 146 20.38 -5.35 -0.78
C ASP A 146 20.87 -6.52 0.12
N ARG A 147 22.00 -6.39 0.77
CA ARG A 147 22.59 -7.38 1.69
C ARG A 147 22.39 -7.05 3.16
N PHE A 148 21.63 -6.00 3.47
CA PHE A 148 21.45 -5.54 4.85
C PHE A 148 20.04 -5.83 5.36
N LEU A 149 20.00 -6.13 6.65
CA LEU A 149 18.78 -6.18 7.44
C LEU A 149 18.70 -4.95 8.33
N TYR A 150 17.58 -4.24 8.27
CA TYR A 150 17.32 -3.03 9.03
C TYR A 150 16.23 -3.33 10.05
N ARG A 151 16.44 -2.95 11.31
CA ARG A 151 15.45 -3.11 12.36
C ARG A 151 14.69 -1.80 12.56
N ARG A 152 13.38 -1.91 12.76
CA ARG A 152 12.51 -0.77 13.05
C ARG A 152 12.88 -0.13 14.40
N VAL A 153 12.92 1.21 14.46
CA VAL A 153 13.26 2.01 15.64
C VAL A 153 12.12 2.94 16.03
#